data_74593ba0e4304ec6614fc52787bef621
#
_entry.id   74593ba0e4304ec6614fc52787bef621
#
_cell.length_a   1.000
_cell.length_b   1.000
_cell.length_c   1.000
_cell.angle_alpha   90.00
_cell.angle_beta   90.00
_cell.angle_gamma   90.00
#
_symmetry.space_group_name_H-M   'P 1'
#
loop_
_entity.id
_entity.type
_entity.pdbx_description
1 polymer ?
#
loop_
_entity_poly.entity_id
_entity_poly.type
_entity_poly.pdbx_seq_one_letter_code
_entity_poly.pdbx_strand_id
1 'polypeptide(L)'
;MGYIDKGSAEGGQKLSGGARDGLGHLIEPTVFGGLSADMTIVREDTFGPVLGISPVSDKDKARRIVTDIVYGLHTIVFTKDVDRAHHMARRLPCGTVAVNGFSKGDIKTPFCGYKRSGPLSRDDGTEALDQYLQTKTIWISTRKNK
;
A
#
# COMPACT_ATOMS: atom_id res chain seq x y z
N MET A 1 -6.09 -9.37 17.10
CA MET A 1 -6.58 -10.77 17.11
C MET A 1 -7.55 -11.03 15.95
N GLY A 2 -8.57 -10.24 15.70
CA GLY A 2 -9.65 -10.54 14.75
C GLY A 2 -9.20 -11.02 13.35
N TYR A 3 -8.15 -10.45 12.75
CA TYR A 3 -7.62 -10.94 11.47
C TYR A 3 -6.91 -12.29 11.57
N ILE A 4 -6.27 -12.59 12.71
CA ILE A 4 -5.64 -13.90 12.94
C ILE A 4 -6.71 -14.98 13.04
N ASP A 5 -7.79 -14.69 13.78
CA ASP A 5 -8.91 -15.59 13.94
C ASP A 5 -9.64 -15.82 12.61
N LYS A 6 -9.92 -14.74 11.84
CA LYS A 6 -10.53 -14.82 10.51
C LYS A 6 -9.64 -15.59 9.54
N GLY A 7 -8.35 -15.29 9.45
CA GLY A 7 -7.42 -15.98 8.55
C GLY A 7 -7.38 -17.48 8.82
N SER A 8 -7.42 -17.89 10.08
CA SER A 8 -7.52 -19.31 10.46
C SER A 8 -8.87 -19.94 10.12
N ALA A 9 -9.98 -19.22 10.37
CA ALA A 9 -11.33 -19.70 10.09
C ALA A 9 -11.62 -19.84 8.59
N GLU A 10 -11.02 -18.99 7.77
CA GLU A 10 -11.13 -19.02 6.30
C GLU A 10 -10.21 -20.07 5.64
N GLY A 11 -9.43 -20.82 6.44
CA GLY A 11 -8.60 -21.91 5.96
C GLY A 11 -7.13 -21.54 5.71
N GLY A 12 -6.70 -20.35 6.10
CA GLY A 12 -5.29 -19.96 6.06
C GLY A 12 -4.44 -20.81 7.01
N GLN A 13 -3.33 -21.29 6.51
CA GLN A 13 -2.39 -22.07 7.29
C GLN A 13 -1.50 -21.16 8.13
N LYS A 14 -1.69 -21.14 9.44
CA LYS A 14 -0.81 -20.41 10.34
C LYS A 14 0.53 -21.12 10.46
N LEU A 15 1.59 -20.49 9.97
CA LEU A 15 2.95 -21.03 9.95
C LEU A 15 3.73 -20.69 11.23
N SER A 16 3.44 -19.53 11.84
CA SER A 16 4.11 -19.06 13.06
C SER A 16 3.24 -18.03 13.77
N GLY A 17 3.45 -17.87 15.07
CA GLY A 17 2.79 -16.86 15.90
C GLY A 17 1.33 -17.15 16.21
N GLY A 18 0.56 -16.09 16.42
CA GLY A 18 -0.88 -16.15 16.69
C GLY A 18 -1.25 -16.15 18.16
N ALA A 19 -0.29 -16.10 19.06
CA ALA A 19 -0.54 -15.94 20.48
C ALA A 19 -0.64 -14.46 20.87
N ARG A 20 -1.38 -14.20 21.92
CA ARG A 20 -1.40 -12.92 22.63
C ARG A 20 -0.74 -13.14 23.97
N ASP A 21 0.27 -12.36 24.29
CA ASP A 21 0.82 -12.33 25.64
C ASP A 21 -0.27 -11.76 26.57
N GLY A 22 -0.61 -12.51 27.63
CA GLY A 22 -1.81 -12.30 28.46
C GLY A 22 -1.92 -10.94 29.14
N LEU A 23 -0.86 -10.13 29.15
CA LEU A 23 -0.78 -8.81 29.73
C LEU A 23 -0.55 -7.75 28.64
N GLY A 24 -1.55 -6.91 28.37
CA GLY A 24 -1.41 -5.77 27.47
C GLY A 24 -1.84 -6.02 26.03
N HIS A 25 -1.20 -5.32 25.09
CA HIS A 25 -1.54 -5.30 23.67
C HIS A 25 -0.49 -6.00 22.78
N LEU A 26 0.37 -6.82 23.37
CA LEU A 26 1.38 -7.55 22.64
C LEU A 26 0.76 -8.75 21.91
N ILE A 27 1.02 -8.81 20.60
CA ILE A 27 0.62 -9.92 19.73
C ILE A 27 1.88 -10.42 19.04
N GLU A 28 2.08 -11.73 19.07
CA GLU A 28 3.21 -12.34 18.35
C GLU A 28 3.13 -12.07 16.85
N PRO A 29 4.26 -11.76 16.19
CA PRO A 29 4.33 -11.72 14.74
C PRO A 29 3.79 -13.02 14.15
N THR A 30 2.77 -12.90 13.32
CA THR A 30 2.01 -14.04 12.80
C THR A 30 2.19 -14.18 11.32
N VAL A 31 2.51 -15.38 10.86
CA VAL A 31 2.71 -15.69 9.44
C VAL A 31 1.69 -16.70 8.98
N PHE A 32 0.99 -16.40 7.89
CA PHE A 32 0.07 -17.28 7.20
C PHE A 32 0.60 -17.70 5.83
N GLY A 33 0.39 -18.96 5.48
CA GLY A 33 0.55 -19.53 4.15
C GLY A 33 -0.77 -20.11 3.63
N GLY A 34 -0.75 -20.66 2.41
CA GLY A 34 -1.92 -21.30 1.81
C GLY A 34 -3.12 -20.37 1.58
N LEU A 35 -2.85 -19.07 1.37
CA LEU A 35 -3.88 -18.05 1.24
C LEU A 35 -4.48 -18.03 -0.16
N SER A 36 -5.80 -17.96 -0.25
CA SER A 36 -6.53 -17.68 -1.48
C SER A 36 -6.85 -16.18 -1.61
N ALA A 37 -7.06 -15.71 -2.83
CA ALA A 37 -7.22 -14.28 -3.12
C ALA A 37 -8.51 -13.65 -2.56
N ASP A 38 -9.47 -14.47 -2.15
CA ASP A 38 -10.77 -14.08 -1.59
C ASP A 38 -10.76 -13.97 -0.06
N MET A 39 -9.74 -14.49 0.61
CA MET A 39 -9.64 -14.42 2.07
C MET A 39 -9.54 -12.98 2.58
N THR A 40 -10.19 -12.70 3.70
CA THR A 40 -10.22 -11.37 4.33
C THR A 40 -8.82 -10.81 4.57
N ILE A 41 -7.89 -11.65 5.06
CA ILE A 41 -6.51 -11.27 5.34
C ILE A 41 -5.71 -10.86 4.08
N VAL A 42 -6.16 -11.27 2.88
CA VAL A 42 -5.54 -10.89 1.60
C VAL A 42 -6.19 -9.63 1.03
N ARG A 43 -7.49 -9.44 1.26
CA ARG A 43 -8.27 -8.36 0.64
C ARG A 43 -8.32 -7.08 1.47
N GLU A 44 -8.21 -7.19 2.77
CA GLU A 44 -8.29 -6.05 3.69
C GLU A 44 -6.89 -5.62 4.15
N ASP A 45 -6.78 -4.36 4.56
CA ASP A 45 -5.54 -3.80 5.11
C ASP A 45 -5.43 -4.16 6.59
N THR A 46 -4.54 -5.09 6.90
CA THR A 46 -4.34 -5.59 8.25
C THR A 46 -3.36 -4.71 9.02
N PHE A 47 -3.88 -3.80 9.84
CA PHE A 47 -3.05 -3.02 10.76
C PHE A 47 -2.61 -3.87 11.96
N GLY A 48 -1.51 -4.58 11.83
CA GLY A 48 -0.98 -5.45 12.87
C GLY A 48 0.19 -6.32 12.41
N PRO A 49 0.82 -7.08 13.32
CA PRO A 49 1.98 -7.90 13.01
C PRO A 49 1.59 -9.22 12.31
N VAL A 50 0.95 -9.12 11.16
CA VAL A 50 0.48 -10.26 10.39
C VAL A 50 1.02 -10.20 8.97
N LEU A 51 1.59 -11.30 8.49
CA LEU A 51 2.14 -11.46 7.14
C LEU A 51 1.47 -12.64 6.44
N GLY A 52 0.93 -12.40 5.26
CA GLY A 52 0.45 -13.45 4.36
C GLY A 52 1.48 -13.77 3.28
N ILE A 53 1.73 -15.06 3.04
CA ILE A 53 2.63 -15.55 1.99
C ILE A 53 1.82 -16.40 1.01
N SER A 54 1.89 -16.03 -0.28
CA SER A 54 1.24 -16.78 -1.36
C SER A 54 2.22 -17.02 -2.49
N PRO A 55 2.49 -18.27 -2.87
CA PRO A 55 3.33 -18.56 -4.02
C PRO A 55 2.62 -18.17 -5.32
N VAL A 56 3.38 -17.68 -6.29
CA VAL A 56 2.88 -17.32 -7.59
C VAL A 56 3.68 -18.04 -8.69
N SER A 57 3.03 -18.42 -9.78
CA SER A 57 3.66 -19.10 -10.90
C SER A 57 4.52 -18.17 -11.75
N ASP A 58 4.10 -16.92 -11.85
CA ASP A 58 4.70 -15.93 -12.75
C ASP A 58 4.39 -14.49 -12.30
N LYS A 59 5.06 -13.53 -12.96
CA LYS A 59 4.91 -12.10 -12.68
C LYS A 59 3.50 -11.57 -12.97
N ASP A 60 2.80 -12.12 -13.96
CA ASP A 60 1.48 -11.62 -14.34
C ASP A 60 0.42 -12.09 -13.35
N LYS A 61 0.56 -13.30 -12.80
CA LYS A 61 -0.26 -13.78 -11.68
C LYS A 61 0.00 -12.94 -10.43
N ALA A 62 1.28 -12.68 -10.10
CA ALA A 62 1.62 -11.80 -8.99
C ALA A 62 0.95 -10.44 -9.14
N ARG A 63 1.09 -9.81 -10.32
CA ARG A 63 0.47 -8.51 -10.61
C ARG A 63 -1.04 -8.57 -10.44
N ARG A 64 -1.72 -9.57 -10.99
CA ARG A 64 -3.18 -9.71 -10.85
C ARG A 64 -3.60 -9.75 -9.39
N ILE A 65 -2.97 -10.57 -8.56
CA ILE A 65 -3.31 -10.70 -7.14
C ILE A 65 -3.16 -9.35 -6.43
N VAL A 66 -2.01 -8.68 -6.57
CA VAL A 66 -1.77 -7.41 -5.87
C VAL A 66 -2.58 -6.23 -6.43
N THR A 67 -3.13 -6.35 -7.64
CA THR A 67 -4.00 -5.32 -8.23
C THR A 67 -5.48 -5.54 -7.96
N ASP A 68 -5.89 -6.74 -7.55
CA ASP A 68 -7.30 -7.09 -7.29
C ASP A 68 -7.77 -6.69 -5.89
N ILE A 69 -7.12 -5.76 -5.24
CA ILE A 69 -7.51 -5.19 -3.95
C ILE A 69 -7.91 -3.73 -4.10
N VAL A 70 -8.69 -3.23 -3.14
CA VAL A 70 -9.18 -1.85 -3.15
C VAL A 70 -8.16 -0.81 -2.71
N TYR A 71 -6.99 -1.24 -2.30
CA TYR A 71 -5.88 -0.40 -1.83
C TYR A 71 -4.76 -0.30 -2.88
N GLY A 72 -3.92 0.72 -2.75
CA GLY A 72 -2.79 0.94 -3.65
C GLY A 72 -1.83 1.99 -3.08
N LEU A 73 -1.30 1.76 -1.89
CA LEU A 73 -0.37 2.70 -1.25
C LEU A 73 1.06 2.46 -1.69
N HIS A 74 1.60 1.31 -1.33
CA HIS A 74 3.01 0.99 -1.52
C HIS A 74 3.20 -0.46 -1.92
N THR A 75 4.10 -0.71 -2.85
CA THR A 75 4.48 -2.07 -3.27
C THR A 75 6.00 -2.16 -3.38
N ILE A 76 6.55 -3.30 -2.99
CA ILE A 76 7.98 -3.58 -3.09
C ILE A 76 8.19 -4.76 -4.05
N VAL A 77 9.13 -4.60 -4.97
CA VAL A 77 9.53 -5.64 -5.92
C VAL A 77 10.98 -6.00 -5.68
N PHE A 78 11.27 -7.27 -5.41
CA PHE A 78 12.63 -7.78 -5.33
C PHE A 78 12.96 -8.56 -6.59
N THR A 79 13.95 -8.09 -7.36
CA THR A 79 14.40 -8.75 -8.59
C THR A 79 15.83 -8.35 -8.96
N LYS A 80 16.56 -9.24 -9.59
CA LYS A 80 17.87 -8.95 -10.19
C LYS A 80 17.76 -8.47 -11.65
N ASP A 81 16.58 -8.60 -12.25
CA ASP A 81 16.29 -8.26 -13.63
C ASP A 81 15.73 -6.83 -13.69
N VAL A 82 16.47 -5.91 -14.27
CA VAL A 82 16.12 -4.49 -14.39
C VAL A 82 14.89 -4.25 -15.27
N ASP A 83 14.74 -5.04 -16.34
CA ASP A 83 13.59 -4.92 -17.24
C ASP A 83 12.30 -5.36 -16.52
N ARG A 84 12.40 -6.41 -15.70
CA ARG A 84 11.30 -6.84 -14.83
C ARG A 84 10.95 -5.79 -13.80
N ALA A 85 11.93 -5.14 -13.20
CA ALA A 85 11.71 -4.05 -12.24
C ALA A 85 10.92 -2.92 -12.88
N HIS A 86 11.35 -2.41 -14.04
CA HIS A 86 10.64 -1.37 -14.76
C HIS A 86 9.25 -1.79 -15.24
N HIS A 87 9.14 -3.03 -15.75
CA HIS A 87 7.86 -3.58 -16.18
C HIS A 87 6.82 -3.63 -15.05
N MET A 88 7.24 -4.12 -13.88
CA MET A 88 6.36 -4.19 -12.71
C MET A 88 6.02 -2.79 -12.19
N ALA A 89 7.02 -1.92 -12.03
CA ALA A 89 6.82 -0.58 -11.49
C ALA A 89 5.78 0.23 -12.29
N ARG A 90 5.80 0.13 -13.62
CA ARG A 90 4.84 0.86 -14.48
C ARG A 90 3.43 0.28 -14.47
N ARG A 91 3.25 -0.97 -14.07
CA ARG A 91 1.95 -1.69 -14.14
C ARG A 91 1.27 -1.93 -12.80
N LEU A 92 1.94 -1.61 -11.72
CA LEU A 92 1.36 -1.71 -10.38
C LEU A 92 0.59 -0.42 -10.06
N PRO A 93 -0.72 -0.48 -9.84
CA PRO A 93 -1.55 0.69 -9.56
C PRO A 93 -1.45 1.08 -8.07
N CYS A 94 -0.28 1.56 -7.68
CA CYS A 94 -0.01 2.09 -6.35
C CYS A 94 0.81 3.38 -6.43
N GLY A 95 0.74 4.18 -5.37
CA GLY A 95 1.38 5.49 -5.33
C GLY A 95 2.90 5.41 -5.28
N THR A 96 3.44 4.38 -4.62
CA THR A 96 4.87 4.17 -4.51
C THR A 96 5.24 2.75 -4.87
N VAL A 97 6.26 2.58 -5.72
CA VAL A 97 6.89 1.29 -5.98
C VAL A 97 8.36 1.38 -5.61
N ALA A 98 8.79 0.58 -4.65
CA ALA A 98 10.19 0.41 -4.33
C ALA A 98 10.74 -0.84 -5.01
N VAL A 99 12.01 -0.82 -5.39
CA VAL A 99 12.70 -1.98 -5.96
C VAL A 99 13.92 -2.30 -5.12
N ASN A 100 14.02 -3.54 -4.68
CA ASN A 100 15.13 -4.08 -3.88
C ASN A 100 15.41 -3.31 -2.58
N GLY A 101 14.38 -2.70 -1.99
CA GLY A 101 14.51 -1.96 -0.73
C GLY A 101 13.17 -1.53 -0.16
N PHE A 102 13.17 -1.10 1.09
CA PHE A 102 12.00 -0.63 1.83
C PHE A 102 11.87 0.90 1.82
N SER A 103 12.42 1.57 0.84
CA SER A 103 12.36 3.02 0.78
C SER A 103 10.95 3.50 0.47
N LYS A 104 10.41 4.38 1.31
CA LYS A 104 9.25 5.20 0.98
C LYS A 104 9.61 6.46 0.19
N GLY A 105 10.90 6.64 -0.13
CA GLY A 105 11.44 7.81 -0.79
C GLY A 105 12.06 8.83 0.17
N ASP A 106 12.43 9.96 -0.38
CA ASP A 106 12.87 11.15 0.35
C ASP A 106 11.63 12.01 0.66
N ILE A 107 11.67 12.81 1.73
CA ILE A 107 10.60 13.78 2.05
C ILE A 107 10.30 14.76 0.91
N LYS A 108 11.20 14.89 -0.04
CA LYS A 108 11.03 15.71 -1.26
C LYS A 108 10.27 14.99 -2.37
N THR A 109 10.02 13.69 -2.23
CA THR A 109 9.25 12.92 -3.22
C THR A 109 7.81 12.76 -2.77
N PRO A 110 6.83 12.94 -3.67
CA PRO A 110 5.44 12.78 -3.29
C PRO A 110 5.14 11.38 -2.77
N PHE A 111 4.48 11.29 -1.63
CA PHE A 111 3.95 10.05 -1.09
C PHE A 111 2.43 10.11 -1.13
N CYS A 112 1.82 9.20 -1.84
CA CYS A 112 0.37 9.14 -2.00
C CYS A 112 -0.12 7.72 -2.21
N GLY A 113 -1.39 7.50 -1.95
CA GLY A 113 -2.07 6.27 -2.29
C GLY A 113 -2.88 6.38 -3.58
N TYR A 114 -3.11 5.24 -4.21
CA TYR A 114 -4.12 5.05 -5.25
C TYR A 114 -5.34 4.36 -4.66
N LYS A 115 -6.44 4.35 -5.36
CA LYS A 115 -7.69 3.71 -4.94
C LYS A 115 -8.12 4.23 -3.55
N ARG A 116 -8.50 3.35 -2.61
CA ARG A 116 -8.88 3.75 -1.24
C ARG A 116 -7.73 4.22 -0.35
N SER A 117 -6.49 4.07 -0.79
CA SER A 117 -5.33 4.55 -0.02
C SER A 117 -5.05 6.05 -0.17
N GLY A 118 -5.97 6.85 -0.69
CA GLY A 118 -5.86 8.29 -0.75
C GLY A 118 -5.51 8.86 -2.15
N PRO A 119 -6.46 8.88 -3.09
CA PRO A 119 -6.17 9.21 -4.48
C PRO A 119 -5.91 10.70 -4.76
N LEU A 120 -6.24 11.58 -3.83
CA LEU A 120 -6.21 13.03 -4.03
C LEU A 120 -5.17 13.77 -3.19
N SER A 121 -4.56 13.12 -2.21
CA SER A 121 -3.57 13.74 -1.33
C SER A 121 -2.14 13.37 -1.72
N ARG A 122 -1.21 14.25 -1.37
CA ARG A 122 0.24 14.06 -1.43
C ARG A 122 0.80 14.46 -0.09
N ASP A 123 1.35 13.50 0.67
CA ASP A 123 1.80 13.78 2.03
C ASP A 123 3.23 14.34 2.08
N ASP A 124 4.04 14.00 1.09
CA ASP A 124 5.43 14.47 0.96
C ASP A 124 5.61 15.20 -0.38
N GLY A 125 6.77 15.79 -0.60
CA GLY A 125 7.08 16.56 -1.79
C GLY A 125 6.54 17.98 -1.76
N THR A 126 6.77 18.71 -2.84
CA THR A 126 6.24 20.08 -3.00
C THR A 126 4.73 20.10 -3.13
N GLU A 127 4.16 19.04 -3.66
CA GLU A 127 2.72 18.84 -3.85
C GLU A 127 1.94 18.74 -2.54
N ALA A 128 2.63 18.39 -1.43
CA ALA A 128 2.00 18.36 -0.10
C ALA A 128 1.50 19.74 0.33
N LEU A 129 2.14 20.81 -0.11
CA LEU A 129 1.74 22.18 0.22
C LEU A 129 0.35 22.54 -0.31
N ASP A 130 -0.04 21.99 -1.45
CA ASP A 130 -1.33 22.30 -2.09
C ASP A 130 -2.52 21.89 -1.21
N GLN A 131 -2.35 20.93 -0.30
CA GLN A 131 -3.38 20.52 0.64
C GLN A 131 -3.66 21.57 1.72
N TYR A 132 -2.71 22.46 1.99
CA TYR A 132 -2.79 23.48 3.04
C TYR A 132 -3.03 24.88 2.47
N LEU A 133 -3.12 25.03 1.14
CA LEU A 133 -3.25 26.29 0.45
C LEU A 133 -4.59 26.37 -0.29
N GLN A 134 -5.10 27.59 -0.38
CA GLN A 134 -6.26 27.90 -1.22
C GLN A 134 -5.88 28.93 -2.28
N THR A 135 -6.13 28.60 -3.53
CA THR A 135 -5.91 29.54 -4.65
C THR A 135 -7.03 30.56 -4.69
N LYS A 136 -6.67 31.86 -4.76
CA LYS A 136 -7.60 32.97 -4.93
C LYS A 136 -7.24 33.76 -6.16
N THR A 137 -8.22 34.00 -7.02
CA THR A 137 -8.07 34.90 -8.18
C THR A 137 -8.68 36.25 -7.86
N ILE A 138 -7.94 37.33 -8.13
CA ILE A 138 -8.40 38.71 -7.95
C ILE A 138 -8.30 39.43 -9.28
N TRP A 139 -9.42 39.96 -9.75
CA TRP A 139 -9.50 40.81 -10.95
C TRP A 139 -9.77 42.25 -10.53
N ILE A 140 -8.88 43.17 -10.91
CA ILE A 140 -9.06 44.60 -10.66
C ILE A 140 -9.07 45.31 -12.01
N SER A 141 -10.21 45.97 -12.33
CA SER A 141 -10.31 46.84 -13.50
C SER A 141 -10.25 48.29 -13.06
N THR A 142 -9.20 48.98 -13.46
CA THR A 142 -9.08 50.44 -13.23
C THR A 142 -9.61 51.17 -14.43
N ARG A 143 -10.70 51.93 -14.27
CA ARG A 143 -11.14 52.88 -15.29
C ARG A 143 -10.11 54.00 -15.39
N LYS A 144 -9.51 54.19 -16.57
CA LYS A 144 -8.81 55.45 -16.86
C LYS A 144 -9.88 56.55 -16.90
N ASN A 145 -9.90 57.46 -15.93
CA ASN A 145 -10.65 58.70 -16.06
C ASN A 145 -10.12 59.43 -17.28
N LYS A 146 -11.00 59.65 -18.28
CA LYS A 146 -10.73 60.55 -19.39
C LYS A 146 -10.78 61.97 -18.88
#